data_33a8ffc78ada8d1aa3e194426d891056
#
_entry.id   33a8ffc78ada8d1aa3e194426d891056
#
_cell.length_a   1.000
_cell.length_b   1.000
_cell.length_c   1.000
_cell.angle_alpha   90.00
_cell.angle_beta   90.00
_cell.angle_gamma   90.00
#
_symmetry.space_group_name_H-M   'P 1'
#
loop_
_entity.id
_entity.type
_entity.pdbx_description
1 polymer ?
#
loop_
_entity_poly.entity_id
_entity_poly.type
_entity_poly.pdbx_seq_one_letter_code
_entity_poly.pdbx_strand_id
1 'polypeptide(L)'
;MAIQITLFIVFIILMLLLSYRRETKRKILFFGDSITEQGKFIGGFIEQINRQIEAEDLVKNYQTIAKGVSGNKVYDLYLRVDEDVVLQSPNITVVFIGINDIWCKSSNGTGLDIVKFENFYRALLVKLLAINTKIILCTPTLIGEKRNQENFHDADLDMYSNVIRKLVNEYQLELCDLRAAFTAYIEQSNYENLSEGLLTTDGVHLNQLGNTIVAEKLWPIIKSIK
;
A
#
# COMPACT_ATOMS: atom_id res chain seq x y z
N MET A 1 -26.19 -14.31 52.80
CA MET A 1 -25.97 -12.89 52.47
C MET A 1 -24.53 -12.62 51.98
N ALA A 2 -23.45 -13.00 52.66
CA ALA A 2 -22.06 -12.80 52.22
C ALA A 2 -21.73 -13.42 50.87
N ILE A 3 -22.11 -14.68 50.61
CA ILE A 3 -21.85 -15.39 49.32
C ILE A 3 -22.53 -14.70 48.14
N GLN A 4 -23.74 -14.16 48.30
CA GLN A 4 -24.45 -13.46 47.21
C GLN A 4 -23.80 -12.11 46.89
N ILE A 5 -23.26 -11.41 47.88
CA ILE A 5 -22.51 -10.15 47.68
C ILE A 5 -21.22 -10.45 46.96
N THR A 6 -20.50 -11.52 47.32
CA THR A 6 -19.26 -11.92 46.64
C THR A 6 -19.50 -12.27 45.18
N LEU A 7 -20.54 -13.06 44.85
CA LEU A 7 -20.92 -13.41 43.50
C LEU A 7 -21.28 -12.16 42.67
N PHE A 8 -22.00 -11.22 43.25
CA PHE A 8 -22.34 -9.95 42.57
C PHE A 8 -21.13 -9.09 42.26
N ILE A 9 -20.15 -8.97 43.21
CA ILE A 9 -18.91 -8.26 43.00
C ILE A 9 -18.07 -8.91 41.90
N VAL A 10 -17.95 -10.25 41.91
CA VAL A 10 -17.24 -11.00 40.85
C VAL A 10 -17.89 -10.77 39.50
N PHE A 11 -19.21 -10.76 39.43
CA PHE A 11 -19.96 -10.49 38.20
C PHE A 11 -19.73 -9.08 37.68
N ILE A 12 -19.74 -8.05 38.56
CA ILE A 12 -19.42 -6.66 38.18
C ILE A 12 -17.98 -6.55 37.67
N ILE A 13 -17.01 -7.17 38.35
CA ILE A 13 -15.61 -7.16 37.91
C ILE A 13 -15.48 -7.85 36.56
N LEU A 14 -16.14 -8.97 36.35
CA LEU A 14 -16.15 -9.66 35.06
C LEU A 14 -16.77 -8.81 33.94
N MET A 15 -17.87 -8.12 34.21
CA MET A 15 -18.53 -7.20 33.28
C MET A 15 -17.66 -5.97 33.00
N LEU A 16 -16.96 -5.44 34.01
CA LEU A 16 -15.99 -4.35 33.81
C LEU A 16 -14.77 -4.83 33.01
N LEU A 17 -14.26 -6.02 33.24
CA LEU A 17 -13.18 -6.63 32.46
C LEU A 17 -13.61 -6.92 31.00
N LEU A 18 -14.84 -7.34 30.80
CA LEU A 18 -15.42 -7.55 29.46
C LEU A 18 -15.70 -6.23 28.74
N SER A 19 -16.11 -5.18 29.46
CA SER A 19 -16.29 -3.83 28.89
C SER A 19 -14.96 -3.09 28.65
N TYR A 20 -13.89 -3.47 29.34
CA TYR A 20 -12.53 -3.00 29.11
C TYR A 20 -11.86 -3.77 27.96
N ARG A 21 -12.62 -4.15 26.95
CA ARG A 21 -12.07 -4.55 25.68
C ARG A 21 -11.45 -3.31 25.07
N ARG A 22 -10.15 -3.14 25.31
CA ARG A 22 -9.35 -2.10 24.63
C ARG A 22 -9.62 -2.24 23.15
N GLU A 23 -10.38 -1.33 22.56
CA GLU A 23 -10.57 -1.31 21.11
C GLU A 23 -9.18 -1.24 20.49
N THR A 24 -8.72 -2.37 19.98
CA THR A 24 -7.43 -2.43 19.33
C THR A 24 -7.57 -1.70 18.00
N LYS A 25 -6.73 -0.67 17.82
CA LYS A 25 -6.70 0.07 16.55
C LYS A 25 -6.49 -0.90 15.39
N ARG A 26 -7.21 -0.67 14.31
CA ARG A 26 -6.98 -1.40 13.05
C ARG A 26 -5.61 -1.01 12.50
N LYS A 27 -4.75 -1.98 12.33
CA LYS A 27 -3.41 -1.78 11.76
C LYS A 27 -3.48 -1.77 10.24
N ILE A 28 -3.06 -0.68 9.63
CA ILE A 28 -2.87 -0.53 8.20
C ILE A 28 -1.37 -0.63 7.94
N LEU A 29 -0.94 -1.68 7.27
CA LEU A 29 0.47 -1.88 6.95
C LEU A 29 0.71 -1.61 5.47
N PHE A 30 1.63 -0.70 5.17
CA PHE A 30 2.08 -0.37 3.82
C PHE A 30 3.38 -1.12 3.53
N PHE A 31 3.35 -1.99 2.53
CA PHE A 31 4.43 -2.91 2.18
C PHE A 31 4.91 -2.65 0.75
N GLY A 32 6.17 -2.26 0.58
CA GLY A 32 6.65 -1.83 -0.72
C GLY A 32 8.15 -1.48 -0.77
N ASP A 33 8.48 -0.64 -1.71
CA ASP A 33 9.83 -0.19 -2.03
C ASP A 33 10.15 1.23 -1.48
N SER A 34 11.02 1.98 -2.19
CA SER A 34 11.42 3.36 -1.83
C SER A 34 10.24 4.33 -1.78
N ILE A 35 9.23 4.18 -2.62
CA ILE A 35 8.05 5.05 -2.62
C ILE A 35 7.29 4.86 -1.29
N THR A 36 7.14 3.62 -0.83
CA THR A 36 6.55 3.32 0.47
C THR A 36 7.45 3.76 1.63
N GLU A 37 8.76 3.60 1.51
CA GLU A 37 9.72 4.06 2.52
C GLU A 37 9.67 5.57 2.71
N GLN A 38 9.67 6.34 1.61
CA GLN A 38 9.56 7.79 1.63
C GLN A 38 8.16 8.27 2.04
N GLY A 39 7.15 7.47 1.79
CA GLY A 39 5.76 7.77 2.13
C GLY A 39 5.49 8.11 3.60
N LYS A 40 6.35 7.65 4.52
CA LYS A 40 6.25 7.94 5.98
C LYS A 40 6.79 9.32 6.39
N PHE A 41 7.60 9.97 5.56
CA PHE A 41 8.18 11.27 5.86
C PHE A 41 7.21 12.41 5.55
N ILE A 42 7.51 13.62 6.03
CA ILE A 42 6.68 14.82 5.84
C ILE A 42 6.39 15.03 4.35
N GLY A 43 5.11 15.15 4.01
CA GLY A 43 4.63 15.27 2.63
C GLY A 43 4.46 13.95 1.89
N GLY A 44 4.89 12.81 2.45
CA GLY A 44 4.68 11.48 1.89
C GLY A 44 3.22 10.99 2.04
N PHE A 45 2.80 10.04 1.21
CA PHE A 45 1.39 9.61 1.16
C PHE A 45 0.89 8.96 2.46
N ILE A 46 1.74 8.23 3.19
CA ILE A 46 1.37 7.61 4.48
C ILE A 46 1.18 8.69 5.54
N GLU A 47 2.05 9.69 5.54
CA GLU A 47 1.95 10.84 6.45
C GLU A 47 0.68 11.66 6.14
N GLN A 48 0.34 11.86 4.87
CA GLN A 48 -0.89 12.53 4.46
C GLN A 48 -2.14 11.72 4.86
N ILE A 49 -2.11 10.38 4.75
CA ILE A 49 -3.18 9.51 5.28
C ILE A 49 -3.30 9.67 6.80
N ASN A 50 -2.19 9.75 7.54
CA ASN A 50 -2.23 10.01 9.00
C ASN A 50 -2.89 11.35 9.32
N ARG A 51 -2.61 12.40 8.56
CA ARG A 51 -3.30 13.70 8.72
C ARG A 51 -4.81 13.59 8.43
N GLN A 52 -5.22 12.79 7.45
CA GLN A 52 -6.64 12.54 7.19
C GLN A 52 -7.30 11.76 8.33
N ILE A 53 -6.61 10.75 8.90
CA ILE A 53 -7.05 10.03 10.11
C ILE A 53 -7.26 11.00 11.29
N GLU A 54 -6.35 11.96 11.47
CA GLU A 54 -6.46 13.00 12.51
C GLU A 54 -7.60 13.96 12.23
N ALA A 55 -7.72 14.48 11.00
CA ALA A 55 -8.75 15.42 10.60
C ALA A 55 -10.17 14.84 10.69
N GLU A 56 -10.32 13.52 10.52
CA GLU A 56 -11.59 12.80 10.64
C GLU A 56 -11.85 12.25 12.08
N ASP A 57 -11.01 12.59 13.07
CA ASP A 57 -11.07 12.07 14.46
C ASP A 57 -11.02 10.53 14.57
N LEU A 58 -10.29 9.87 13.68
CA LEU A 58 -10.16 8.42 13.58
C LEU A 58 -8.87 7.86 14.22
N VAL A 59 -8.13 8.67 14.97
CA VAL A 59 -6.84 8.27 15.61
C VAL A 59 -7.00 7.09 16.56
N LYS A 60 -8.17 6.91 17.16
CA LYS A 60 -8.48 5.76 18.03
C LYS A 60 -8.77 4.48 17.23
N ASN A 61 -9.16 4.61 15.96
CA ASN A 61 -9.60 3.51 15.11
C ASN A 61 -8.45 2.91 14.29
N TYR A 62 -7.47 3.73 13.87
CA TYR A 62 -6.42 3.31 12.95
C TYR A 62 -5.01 3.53 13.50
N GLN A 63 -4.10 2.68 13.03
CA GLN A 63 -2.65 2.81 13.21
C GLN A 63 -1.98 2.43 11.91
N THR A 64 -1.08 3.26 11.40
CA THR A 64 -0.29 2.97 10.19
C THR A 64 1.07 2.37 10.55
N ILE A 65 1.54 1.43 9.72
CA ILE A 65 2.86 0.79 9.82
C ILE A 65 3.48 0.86 8.42
N ALA A 66 4.63 1.51 8.29
CA ALA A 66 5.37 1.58 7.03
C ALA A 66 6.48 0.52 6.99
N LYS A 67 6.45 -0.33 5.96
CA LYS A 67 7.41 -1.39 5.68
C LYS A 67 7.91 -1.27 4.23
N GLY A 68 8.37 -0.07 3.86
CA GLY A 68 9.05 0.20 2.61
C GLY A 68 10.56 0.01 2.75
N VAL A 69 11.20 -0.55 1.72
CA VAL A 69 12.66 -0.68 1.61
C VAL A 69 13.08 -0.34 0.18
N SER A 70 13.95 0.67 0.04
CA SER A 70 14.42 1.18 -1.25
C SER A 70 15.03 0.07 -2.12
N GLY A 71 14.72 0.11 -3.42
CA GLY A 71 15.22 -0.86 -4.40
C GLY A 71 14.53 -2.21 -4.42
N ASN A 72 13.62 -2.48 -3.46
CA ASN A 72 12.92 -3.76 -3.39
C ASN A 72 12.07 -4.03 -4.63
N LYS A 73 12.02 -5.31 -5.00
CA LYS A 73 11.20 -5.92 -6.03
C LYS A 73 10.21 -6.89 -5.39
N VAL A 74 9.31 -7.43 -6.16
CA VAL A 74 8.27 -8.34 -5.63
C VAL A 74 8.87 -9.56 -4.90
N TYR A 75 10.00 -10.10 -5.34
CA TYR A 75 10.66 -11.22 -4.67
C TYR A 75 11.25 -10.84 -3.31
N ASP A 76 11.75 -9.60 -3.15
CA ASP A 76 12.24 -9.10 -1.86
C ASP A 76 11.10 -9.01 -0.85
N LEU A 77 9.92 -8.56 -1.29
CA LEU A 77 8.73 -8.58 -0.45
C LEU A 77 8.37 -10.01 -0.02
N TYR A 78 8.39 -10.97 -0.96
CA TYR A 78 8.14 -12.37 -0.64
C TYR A 78 9.11 -12.92 0.41
N LEU A 79 10.40 -12.56 0.33
CA LEU A 79 11.44 -13.04 1.25
C LEU A 79 11.28 -12.47 2.67
N ARG A 80 10.79 -11.23 2.81
CA ARG A 80 10.68 -10.54 4.11
C ARG A 80 9.25 -10.45 4.66
N VAL A 81 8.23 -11.03 3.98
CA VAL A 81 6.83 -10.91 4.39
C VAL A 81 6.55 -11.47 5.79
N ASP A 82 7.25 -12.55 6.18
CA ASP A 82 7.03 -13.18 7.49
C ASP A 82 7.43 -12.24 8.64
N GLU A 83 8.58 -11.58 8.54
CA GLU A 83 9.08 -10.65 9.55
C GLU A 83 8.33 -9.31 9.52
N ASP A 84 8.10 -8.77 8.34
CA ASP A 84 7.57 -7.42 8.18
C ASP A 84 6.05 -7.34 8.25
N VAL A 85 5.33 -8.38 7.85
CA VAL A 85 3.87 -8.37 7.77
C VAL A 85 3.23 -9.39 8.72
N VAL A 86 3.62 -10.69 8.62
CA VAL A 86 2.98 -11.76 9.41
C VAL A 86 3.10 -11.49 10.90
N LEU A 87 4.29 -11.16 11.40
CA LEU A 87 4.51 -10.84 12.82
C LEU A 87 3.76 -9.59 13.29
N GLN A 88 3.42 -8.66 12.40
CA GLN A 88 2.65 -7.46 12.75
C GLN A 88 1.15 -7.74 12.87
N SER A 89 0.67 -8.83 12.26
CA SER A 89 -0.76 -9.21 12.22
C SER A 89 -1.65 -8.02 11.84
N PRO A 90 -1.45 -7.40 10.65
CA PRO A 90 -2.22 -6.23 10.24
C PRO A 90 -3.65 -6.60 9.87
N ASN A 91 -4.58 -5.66 10.09
CA ASN A 91 -5.95 -5.79 9.61
C ASN A 91 -6.06 -5.53 8.11
N ILE A 92 -5.24 -4.60 7.60
CA ILE A 92 -5.17 -4.21 6.20
C ILE A 92 -3.71 -4.18 5.78
N THR A 93 -3.38 -4.83 4.66
CA THR A 93 -2.06 -4.78 4.02
C THR A 93 -2.19 -4.11 2.66
N VAL A 94 -1.53 -2.97 2.49
CA VAL A 94 -1.40 -2.29 1.20
C VAL A 94 -0.09 -2.71 0.58
N VAL A 95 -0.13 -3.37 -0.57
CA VAL A 95 1.06 -3.80 -1.33
C VAL A 95 1.28 -2.83 -2.48
N PHE A 96 2.38 -2.08 -2.44
CA PHE A 96 2.74 -1.10 -3.47
C PHE A 96 4.16 -1.40 -3.95
N ILE A 97 4.27 -2.17 -5.04
CA ILE A 97 5.50 -2.74 -5.58
C ILE A 97 5.42 -2.93 -7.09
N GLY A 98 6.55 -3.00 -7.77
CA GLY A 98 6.66 -3.35 -9.18
C GLY A 98 7.49 -2.37 -10.00
N ILE A 99 7.72 -1.16 -9.50
CA ILE A 99 8.47 -0.15 -10.25
C ILE A 99 9.94 -0.57 -10.45
N ASN A 100 10.59 -1.13 -9.43
CA ASN A 100 11.95 -1.63 -9.53
C ASN A 100 12.06 -2.93 -10.32
N ASP A 101 11.00 -3.74 -10.36
CA ASP A 101 10.93 -4.93 -11.23
C ASP A 101 11.08 -4.54 -12.70
N ILE A 102 10.56 -3.36 -13.07
CA ILE A 102 10.61 -2.81 -14.42
C ILE A 102 11.89 -1.98 -14.64
N TRP A 103 12.10 -0.94 -13.82
CA TRP A 103 13.19 0.02 -13.98
C TRP A 103 14.57 -0.63 -13.95
N CYS A 104 14.75 -1.59 -13.05
CA CYS A 104 16.03 -2.28 -12.93
C CYS A 104 16.35 -3.23 -14.10
N LYS A 105 15.44 -3.47 -15.03
CA LYS A 105 15.76 -4.21 -16.28
C LYS A 105 16.77 -3.43 -17.13
N SER A 106 16.54 -2.12 -17.26
CA SER A 106 17.37 -1.25 -18.10
C SER A 106 18.50 -0.57 -17.34
N SER A 107 18.32 -0.24 -16.04
CA SER A 107 19.30 0.51 -15.28
C SER A 107 20.49 -0.32 -14.79
N ASN A 108 20.26 -1.58 -14.36
CA ASN A 108 21.31 -2.44 -13.81
C ASN A 108 21.16 -3.94 -14.10
N GLY A 109 20.18 -4.32 -14.92
CA GLY A 109 19.95 -5.72 -15.33
C GLY A 109 19.38 -6.65 -14.25
N THR A 110 18.91 -6.11 -13.11
CA THR A 110 18.37 -6.91 -11.99
C THR A 110 16.84 -6.92 -11.92
N GLY A 111 16.15 -6.33 -12.89
CA GLY A 111 14.69 -6.34 -12.97
C GLY A 111 14.16 -7.76 -13.24
N LEU A 112 12.87 -7.98 -12.98
CA LEU A 112 12.20 -9.25 -13.23
C LEU A 112 11.51 -9.27 -14.59
N ASP A 113 11.51 -10.45 -15.25
CA ASP A 113 10.57 -10.69 -16.34
C ASP A 113 9.14 -10.84 -15.78
N ILE A 114 8.15 -10.63 -16.66
CA ILE A 114 6.74 -10.59 -16.29
C ILE A 114 6.23 -11.92 -15.69
N VAL A 115 6.76 -13.07 -16.12
CA VAL A 115 6.35 -14.38 -15.63
C VAL A 115 6.84 -14.59 -14.20
N LYS A 116 8.09 -14.25 -13.92
CA LYS A 116 8.64 -14.30 -12.56
C LYS A 116 7.94 -13.30 -11.64
N PHE A 117 7.66 -12.08 -12.14
CA PHE A 117 6.90 -11.08 -11.40
C PHE A 117 5.54 -11.64 -10.95
N GLU A 118 4.74 -12.20 -11.87
CA GLU A 118 3.46 -12.81 -11.53
C GLU A 118 3.62 -13.97 -10.54
N ASN A 119 4.59 -14.87 -10.74
CA ASN A 119 4.80 -16.02 -9.87
C ASN A 119 5.16 -15.61 -8.43
N PHE A 120 6.08 -14.66 -8.25
CA PHE A 120 6.42 -14.14 -6.92
C PHE A 120 5.27 -13.38 -6.28
N TYR A 121 4.51 -12.62 -7.06
CA TYR A 121 3.32 -11.92 -6.56
C TYR A 121 2.27 -12.92 -6.05
N ARG A 122 2.02 -13.99 -6.78
CA ARG A 122 1.13 -15.08 -6.36
C ARG A 122 1.63 -15.75 -5.06
N ALA A 123 2.91 -16.06 -4.98
CA ALA A 123 3.50 -16.64 -3.77
C ALA A 123 3.38 -15.70 -2.55
N LEU A 124 3.57 -14.40 -2.75
CA LEU A 124 3.36 -13.38 -1.72
C LEU A 124 1.89 -13.34 -1.28
N LEU A 125 0.94 -13.35 -2.22
CA LEU A 125 -0.50 -13.33 -1.92
C LEU A 125 -0.94 -14.55 -1.12
N VAL A 126 -0.41 -15.74 -1.41
CA VAL A 126 -0.70 -16.97 -0.62
C VAL A 126 -0.33 -16.77 0.86
N LYS A 127 0.84 -16.18 1.15
CA LYS A 127 1.25 -15.89 2.53
C LYS A 127 0.36 -14.83 3.20
N LEU A 128 0.01 -13.77 2.48
CA LEU A 128 -0.83 -12.69 3.01
C LEU A 128 -2.26 -13.18 3.28
N LEU A 129 -2.83 -13.99 2.40
CA LEU A 129 -4.17 -14.56 2.58
C LEU A 129 -4.24 -15.51 3.78
N ALA A 130 -3.15 -16.22 4.09
CA ALA A 130 -3.07 -17.13 5.23
C ALA A 130 -3.22 -16.45 6.60
N ILE A 131 -2.92 -15.16 6.72
CA ILE A 131 -3.05 -14.39 7.97
C ILE A 131 -4.36 -13.60 8.09
N ASN A 132 -5.29 -13.80 7.15
CA ASN A 132 -6.61 -13.16 7.15
C ASN A 132 -6.56 -11.61 7.19
N THR A 133 -5.52 -11.00 6.61
CA THR A 133 -5.46 -9.55 6.38
C THR A 133 -6.30 -9.17 5.16
N LYS A 134 -6.93 -8.01 5.18
CA LYS A 134 -7.53 -7.43 3.97
C LYS A 134 -6.42 -6.86 3.09
N ILE A 135 -6.43 -7.18 1.81
CA ILE A 135 -5.32 -6.83 0.91
C ILE A 135 -5.78 -5.79 -0.11
N ILE A 136 -5.02 -4.71 -0.22
CA ILE A 136 -5.14 -3.71 -1.29
C ILE A 136 -3.88 -3.82 -2.15
N LEU A 137 -4.04 -4.04 -3.45
CA LEU A 137 -2.93 -4.01 -4.39
C LEU A 137 -2.90 -2.67 -5.12
N CYS A 138 -1.73 -2.03 -5.13
CA CYS A 138 -1.48 -0.83 -5.91
C CYS A 138 -0.75 -1.19 -7.20
N THR A 139 -1.16 -0.64 -8.34
CA THR A 139 -0.35 -0.69 -9.55
C THR A 139 0.83 0.28 -9.43
N PRO A 140 2.01 0.00 -10.05
CA PRO A 140 3.11 0.95 -10.12
C PRO A 140 2.68 2.24 -10.83
N THR A 141 3.30 3.37 -10.50
CA THR A 141 2.94 4.70 -11.02
C THR A 141 3.56 4.99 -12.38
N LEU A 142 4.70 5.69 -12.39
CA LEU A 142 5.38 6.19 -13.58
C LEU A 142 6.89 5.88 -13.54
N ILE A 143 7.49 5.77 -14.74
CA ILE A 143 8.93 5.89 -14.99
C ILE A 143 9.06 6.89 -16.15
N GLY A 144 9.15 8.16 -15.81
CA GLY A 144 9.01 9.31 -16.71
C GLY A 144 7.57 9.85 -16.76
N GLU A 145 7.44 11.14 -17.08
CA GLU A 145 6.18 11.88 -17.04
C GLU A 145 5.69 12.35 -18.42
N LYS A 146 6.34 11.93 -19.52
CA LYS A 146 5.90 12.29 -20.87
C LYS A 146 4.53 11.71 -21.18
N ARG A 147 3.76 12.45 -21.98
CA ARG A 147 2.43 12.09 -22.48
C ARG A 147 2.49 11.07 -23.62
N ASN A 148 1.31 10.60 -24.02
CA ASN A 148 1.13 9.75 -25.22
C ASN A 148 1.97 8.46 -25.23
N GLN A 149 2.31 7.94 -24.04
CA GLN A 149 3.15 6.75 -23.87
C GLN A 149 4.55 6.92 -24.52
N GLU A 150 5.14 8.11 -24.42
CA GLU A 150 6.46 8.40 -24.97
C GLU A 150 7.62 8.04 -24.01
N ASN A 151 7.32 7.54 -22.80
CA ASN A 151 8.36 7.09 -21.89
C ASN A 151 8.77 5.65 -22.23
N PHE A 152 10.06 5.38 -22.15
CA PHE A 152 10.64 4.08 -22.51
C PHE A 152 9.98 2.87 -21.81
N HIS A 153 9.51 3.05 -20.59
CA HIS A 153 8.95 1.99 -19.75
C HIS A 153 7.41 1.93 -19.74
N ASP A 154 6.71 2.76 -20.48
CA ASP A 154 5.24 2.82 -20.41
C ASP A 154 4.57 1.49 -20.75
N ALA A 155 5.01 0.82 -21.83
CA ALA A 155 4.48 -0.48 -22.21
C ALA A 155 4.70 -1.56 -21.13
N ASP A 156 5.88 -1.59 -20.51
CA ASP A 156 6.18 -2.49 -19.40
C ASP A 156 5.30 -2.17 -18.18
N LEU A 157 5.17 -0.87 -17.82
CA LEU A 157 4.31 -0.45 -16.71
C LEU A 157 2.86 -0.89 -16.89
N ASP A 158 2.33 -0.78 -18.12
CA ASP A 158 0.97 -1.22 -18.43
C ASP A 158 0.84 -2.76 -18.37
N MET A 159 1.81 -3.51 -18.86
CA MET A 159 1.82 -4.98 -18.76
C MET A 159 1.86 -5.46 -17.31
N TYR A 160 2.74 -4.90 -16.47
CA TYR A 160 2.85 -5.28 -15.06
C TYR A 160 1.62 -4.84 -14.26
N SER A 161 1.06 -3.67 -14.55
CA SER A 161 -0.21 -3.22 -13.98
C SER A 161 -1.36 -4.17 -14.34
N ASN A 162 -1.39 -4.70 -15.57
CA ASN A 162 -2.40 -5.67 -16.00
C ASN A 162 -2.27 -7.01 -15.26
N VAL A 163 -1.05 -7.45 -14.90
CA VAL A 163 -0.86 -8.61 -14.03
C VAL A 163 -1.49 -8.33 -12.65
N ILE A 164 -1.25 -7.16 -12.06
CA ILE A 164 -1.83 -6.81 -10.76
C ILE A 164 -3.36 -6.76 -10.83
N ARG A 165 -3.94 -6.13 -11.86
CA ARG A 165 -5.40 -6.10 -12.09
C ARG A 165 -6.00 -7.52 -12.24
N LYS A 166 -5.30 -8.40 -12.96
CA LYS A 166 -5.66 -9.82 -13.09
C LYS A 166 -5.68 -10.51 -11.72
N LEU A 167 -4.62 -10.34 -10.91
CA LEU A 167 -4.53 -10.92 -9.57
C LEU A 167 -5.63 -10.39 -8.64
N VAL A 168 -5.93 -9.09 -8.68
CA VAL A 168 -7.05 -8.50 -7.93
C VAL A 168 -8.37 -9.22 -8.26
N ASN A 169 -8.66 -9.43 -9.54
CA ASN A 169 -9.88 -10.09 -9.98
C ASN A 169 -9.91 -11.57 -9.58
N GLU A 170 -8.80 -12.30 -9.74
CA GLU A 170 -8.71 -13.73 -9.40
C GLU A 170 -8.87 -14.00 -7.91
N TYR A 171 -8.26 -13.18 -7.07
CA TYR A 171 -8.27 -13.34 -5.61
C TYR A 171 -9.35 -12.51 -4.92
N GLN A 172 -10.19 -11.77 -5.66
CA GLN A 172 -11.26 -10.90 -5.15
C GLN A 172 -10.74 -9.89 -4.11
N LEU A 173 -9.66 -9.17 -4.49
CA LEU A 173 -8.97 -8.18 -3.65
C LEU A 173 -9.41 -6.75 -3.98
N GLU A 174 -8.96 -5.78 -3.19
CA GLU A 174 -9.14 -4.37 -3.48
C GLU A 174 -8.00 -3.85 -4.39
N LEU A 175 -8.36 -3.02 -5.37
CA LEU A 175 -7.43 -2.38 -6.30
C LEU A 175 -7.31 -0.88 -6.02
N CYS A 176 -6.07 -0.41 -5.88
CA CYS A 176 -5.75 1.00 -6.03
C CYS A 176 -5.01 1.19 -7.36
N ASP A 177 -5.73 1.57 -8.42
CA ASP A 177 -5.15 1.69 -9.77
C ASP A 177 -4.41 3.02 -9.95
N LEU A 178 -3.20 3.09 -9.40
CA LEU A 178 -2.36 4.29 -9.45
C LEU A 178 -1.82 4.56 -10.85
N ARG A 179 -1.50 3.51 -11.65
CA ARG A 179 -1.08 3.68 -13.04
C ARG A 179 -2.13 4.45 -13.84
N ALA A 180 -3.38 4.05 -13.76
CA ALA A 180 -4.47 4.74 -14.45
C ALA A 180 -4.64 6.19 -13.94
N ALA A 181 -4.57 6.41 -12.63
CA ALA A 181 -4.73 7.75 -12.06
C ALA A 181 -3.60 8.71 -12.47
N PHE A 182 -2.35 8.23 -12.43
CA PHE A 182 -1.18 9.03 -12.80
C PHE A 182 -1.14 9.32 -14.30
N THR A 183 -1.39 8.31 -15.14
CA THR A 183 -1.48 8.50 -16.61
C THR A 183 -2.54 9.54 -16.96
N ALA A 184 -3.74 9.44 -16.38
CA ALA A 184 -4.81 10.41 -16.63
C ALA A 184 -4.40 11.84 -16.21
N TYR A 185 -3.71 11.98 -15.07
CA TYR A 185 -3.25 13.29 -14.62
C TYR A 185 -2.18 13.88 -15.57
N ILE A 186 -1.20 13.07 -15.98
CA ILE A 186 -0.14 13.48 -16.94
C ILE A 186 -0.76 13.92 -18.27
N GLU A 187 -1.70 13.16 -18.82
CA GLU A 187 -2.36 13.49 -20.09
C GLU A 187 -3.12 14.81 -20.03
N GLN A 188 -3.69 15.14 -18.87
CA GLN A 188 -4.47 16.37 -18.67
C GLN A 188 -3.62 17.59 -18.31
N SER A 189 -2.45 17.42 -17.70
CA SER A 189 -1.75 18.51 -17.01
C SER A 189 -0.33 18.76 -17.52
N ASN A 190 0.33 17.78 -18.16
CA ASN A 190 1.70 17.94 -18.64
C ASN A 190 1.76 18.51 -20.06
N TYR A 191 1.30 19.75 -20.25
CA TYR A 191 1.25 20.39 -21.56
C TYR A 191 2.64 20.63 -22.20
N GLU A 192 3.67 20.79 -21.36
CA GLU A 192 5.06 21.00 -21.78
C GLU A 192 5.78 19.69 -22.10
N ASN A 193 5.12 18.55 -21.91
CA ASN A 193 5.67 17.20 -22.10
C ASN A 193 6.99 16.97 -21.36
N LEU A 194 7.07 17.48 -20.12
CA LEU A 194 8.23 17.31 -19.24
C LEU A 194 8.42 15.83 -18.90
N SER A 195 9.66 15.40 -18.74
CA SER A 195 10.00 14.03 -18.37
C SER A 195 9.92 13.77 -16.86
N GLU A 196 9.89 14.82 -16.04
CA GLU A 196 9.89 14.77 -14.58
C GLU A 196 9.46 16.12 -13.99
N GLY A 197 9.18 16.17 -12.69
CA GLY A 197 8.94 17.40 -11.94
C GLY A 197 7.48 17.73 -11.70
N LEU A 198 6.53 17.13 -12.43
CA LEU A 198 5.11 17.38 -12.22
C LEU A 198 4.55 16.54 -11.06
N LEU A 199 4.77 15.22 -11.06
CA LEU A 199 4.34 14.27 -10.03
C LEU A 199 5.49 13.60 -9.29
N THR A 200 6.69 13.67 -9.87
CA THR A 200 7.90 13.04 -9.35
C THR A 200 9.03 14.05 -9.21
N THR A 201 10.08 13.69 -8.51
CA THR A 201 11.31 14.51 -8.39
C THR A 201 12.37 14.15 -9.42
N ASP A 202 12.32 12.91 -9.93
CA ASP A 202 13.37 12.33 -10.79
C ASP A 202 12.76 11.36 -11.85
N GLY A 203 11.49 11.54 -12.14
CA GLY A 203 10.75 10.67 -13.06
C GLY A 203 10.19 9.40 -12.42
N VAL A 204 10.53 9.09 -11.14
CA VAL A 204 10.11 7.86 -10.44
C VAL A 204 9.60 8.15 -9.02
N HIS A 205 10.43 8.80 -8.18
CA HIS A 205 10.08 9.07 -6.79
C HIS A 205 9.12 10.25 -6.68
N LEU A 206 8.05 10.06 -5.93
CA LEU A 206 6.94 11.00 -5.86
C LEU A 206 7.35 12.32 -5.19
N ASN A 207 6.99 13.44 -5.81
CA ASN A 207 6.97 14.74 -5.15
C ASN A 207 5.72 14.89 -4.29
N GLN A 208 5.50 16.06 -3.68
CA GLN A 208 4.35 16.29 -2.82
C GLN A 208 3.01 16.05 -3.53
N LEU A 209 2.87 16.47 -4.78
CA LEU A 209 1.64 16.30 -5.55
C LEU A 209 1.38 14.83 -5.89
N GLY A 210 2.41 14.09 -6.33
CA GLY A 210 2.31 12.65 -6.56
C GLY A 210 1.90 11.89 -5.30
N ASN A 211 2.48 12.23 -4.15
CA ASN A 211 2.08 11.65 -2.86
C ASN A 211 0.62 11.99 -2.49
N THR A 212 0.16 13.21 -2.79
CA THR A 212 -1.25 13.61 -2.55
C THR A 212 -2.21 12.74 -3.36
N ILE A 213 -1.92 12.51 -4.65
CA ILE A 213 -2.75 11.63 -5.49
C ILE A 213 -2.82 10.21 -4.91
N VAL A 214 -1.69 9.65 -4.46
CA VAL A 214 -1.67 8.33 -3.83
C VAL A 214 -2.54 8.30 -2.56
N ALA A 215 -2.40 9.29 -1.68
CA ALA A 215 -3.19 9.36 -0.45
C ALA A 215 -4.70 9.50 -0.72
N GLU A 216 -5.09 10.36 -1.66
CA GLU A 216 -6.49 10.58 -2.07
C GLU A 216 -7.12 9.34 -2.71
N LYS A 217 -6.34 8.52 -3.42
CA LYS A 217 -6.85 7.27 -4.01
C LYS A 217 -6.93 6.13 -2.99
N LEU A 218 -5.96 6.00 -2.09
CA LEU A 218 -5.89 4.93 -1.11
C LEU A 218 -6.86 5.09 0.07
N TRP A 219 -6.98 6.30 0.62
CA TRP A 219 -7.74 6.50 1.87
C TRP A 219 -9.23 6.11 1.76
N PRO A 220 -9.96 6.45 0.69
CA PRO A 220 -11.34 6.00 0.51
C PRO A 220 -11.46 4.46 0.46
N ILE A 221 -10.52 3.76 -0.19
CA ILE A 221 -10.50 2.30 -0.27
C ILE A 221 -10.29 1.71 1.13
N ILE A 222 -9.30 2.22 1.88
CA ILE A 222 -9.01 1.76 3.24
C ILE A 222 -10.24 1.92 4.15
N LYS A 223 -10.94 3.08 4.06
CA LYS A 223 -12.15 3.34 4.85
C LYS A 223 -13.33 2.44 4.48
N SER A 224 -13.45 2.01 3.25
CA SER A 224 -14.55 1.13 2.80
C SER A 224 -14.43 -0.29 3.31
N ILE A 225 -13.24 -0.73 3.71
CA ILE A 225 -12.98 -2.07 4.25
C ILE A 225 -13.59 -2.17 5.66
N LYS A 226 -14.50 -3.13 5.83
CA LYS A 226 -15.17 -3.42 7.10
C LYS A 226 -14.38 -4.42 7.95
#